data_b31e0f952b030ca01eeaaab1c6584216
#
_entry.id   b31e0f952b030ca01eeaaab1c6584216
#
_cell.length_a   1.000
_cell.length_b   1.000
_cell.length_c   1.000
_cell.angle_alpha   90.00
_cell.angle_beta   90.00
_cell.angle_gamma   90.00
#
_symmetry.space_group_name_H-M   'P 1'
#
loop_
_entity.id
_entity.type
_entity.pdbx_description
1 polymer ?
#
loop_
_entity_poly.entity_id
_entity_poly.type
_entity_poly.pdbx_seq_one_letter_code
_entity_poly.pdbx_strand_id
1 'polypeptide(L)'
;MSASKTGLWVVDQRPMRVEQMMFTDEMNRELENLQDNKLKRVTIVGSRGIGKTLFAQALADFQGLVLKVSELENTPIQHTEAIILKGIDQQPNAEILRIAERAEKTILIAQEDISERTDKSNSFHAVNLEELMPKNQKSFEKIKNYLLGVLDQNQIQFQIGDLQFQLNIEELFDKLWPNMRQIVRQTQMRAKPGEWVSIPV
;
A
#
# COMPACT_ATOMS: atom_id res chain seq x y z
N MET A 1 11.05 -11.53 -20.73
CA MET A 1 12.00 -10.42 -20.47
C MET A 1 12.14 -10.30 -18.96
N SER A 2 13.31 -10.57 -18.40
CA SER A 2 13.58 -10.42 -16.97
C SER A 2 13.68 -8.93 -16.67
N ALA A 3 12.75 -8.39 -15.88
CA ALA A 3 12.85 -7.02 -15.39
C ALA A 3 14.16 -6.90 -14.61
N SER A 4 15.00 -5.91 -14.95
CA SER A 4 16.23 -5.67 -14.21
C SER A 4 15.89 -5.35 -12.76
N LYS A 5 16.42 -6.14 -11.82
CA LYS A 5 16.22 -5.87 -10.39
C LYS A 5 16.86 -4.51 -10.05
N THR A 6 16.11 -3.64 -9.40
CA THR A 6 16.59 -2.31 -8.97
C THR A 6 17.50 -2.38 -7.75
N GLY A 7 17.54 -3.52 -7.07
CA GLY A 7 18.22 -3.73 -5.79
C GLY A 7 17.48 -3.11 -4.60
N LEU A 8 16.29 -2.54 -4.82
CA LEU A 8 15.46 -1.97 -3.77
C LEU A 8 14.26 -2.89 -3.47
N TRP A 9 14.23 -3.50 -2.30
CA TRP A 9 13.16 -4.44 -1.91
C TRP A 9 11.75 -3.84 -2.00
N VAL A 10 11.59 -2.57 -1.67
CA VAL A 10 10.30 -1.87 -1.80
C VAL A 10 9.79 -1.77 -3.25
N VAL A 11 10.66 -2.01 -4.22
CA VAL A 11 10.35 -2.02 -5.65
C VAL A 11 10.29 -3.45 -6.17
N ASP A 12 11.37 -4.21 -5.92
CA ASP A 12 11.58 -5.56 -6.46
C ASP A 12 10.64 -6.60 -5.83
N GLN A 13 10.25 -6.38 -4.56
CA GLN A 13 9.32 -7.21 -3.79
C GLN A 13 7.91 -6.62 -3.72
N ARG A 14 7.56 -5.76 -4.68
CA ARG A 14 6.21 -5.18 -4.69
C ARG A 14 5.18 -6.26 -4.94
N PRO A 15 4.19 -6.42 -4.04
CA PRO A 15 3.13 -7.39 -4.22
C PRO A 15 2.37 -7.16 -5.54
N MET A 16 2.08 -8.25 -6.23
CA MET A 16 1.31 -8.29 -7.48
C MET A 16 -0.02 -9.02 -7.31
N ARG A 17 -0.28 -9.56 -6.12
CA ARG A 17 -1.51 -10.26 -5.73
C ARG A 17 -1.84 -9.96 -4.28
N VAL A 18 -3.11 -10.09 -3.92
CA VAL A 18 -3.58 -9.81 -2.55
C VAL A 18 -2.89 -10.69 -1.52
N GLU A 19 -2.68 -11.97 -1.83
CA GLU A 19 -2.05 -12.95 -0.94
C GLU A 19 -0.59 -12.63 -0.59
N GLN A 20 0.05 -11.80 -1.41
CA GLN A 20 1.42 -11.32 -1.17
C GLN A 20 1.45 -10.04 -0.33
N MET A 21 0.29 -9.47 -0.02
CA MET A 21 0.19 -8.21 0.69
C MET A 21 0.14 -8.44 2.20
N MET A 22 0.82 -7.57 2.93
CA MET A 22 0.68 -7.51 4.38
C MET A 22 -0.56 -6.69 4.74
N PHE A 23 -1.74 -7.25 4.48
CA PHE A 23 -2.99 -6.66 4.92
C PHE A 23 -3.39 -7.19 6.30
N THR A 24 -3.90 -6.28 7.13
CA THR A 24 -4.58 -6.66 8.37
C THR A 24 -5.91 -7.35 8.05
N ASP A 25 -6.52 -8.00 9.02
CA ASP A 25 -7.82 -8.62 8.79
C ASP A 25 -8.90 -7.57 8.55
N GLU A 26 -8.72 -6.40 9.16
CA GLU A 26 -9.58 -5.24 8.96
C GLU A 26 -9.49 -4.74 7.52
N MET A 27 -8.27 -4.64 6.97
CA MET A 27 -8.05 -4.26 5.56
C MET A 27 -8.66 -5.28 4.59
N ASN A 28 -8.50 -6.57 4.85
CA ASN A 28 -9.08 -7.62 4.00
C ASN A 28 -10.60 -7.56 4.01
N ARG A 29 -11.22 -7.46 5.20
CA ARG A 29 -12.68 -7.31 5.32
C ARG A 29 -13.21 -6.07 4.61
N GLU A 30 -12.51 -4.95 4.73
CA GLU A 30 -12.92 -3.73 4.04
C GLU A 30 -12.74 -3.85 2.53
N LEU A 31 -11.68 -4.49 2.04
CA LEU A 31 -11.48 -4.75 0.63
C LEU A 31 -12.63 -5.59 0.05
N GLU A 32 -12.99 -6.69 0.71
CA GLU A 32 -14.12 -7.56 0.34
C GLU A 32 -15.44 -6.76 0.34
N ASN A 33 -15.69 -5.97 1.39
CA ASN A 33 -16.88 -5.13 1.50
C ASN A 33 -17.00 -4.13 0.33
N LEU A 34 -15.89 -3.46 -0.04
CA LEU A 34 -15.86 -2.52 -1.15
C LEU A 34 -16.09 -3.20 -2.51
N GLN A 35 -15.60 -4.43 -2.67
CA GLN A 35 -15.77 -5.22 -3.89
C GLN A 35 -17.21 -5.75 -4.01
N ASP A 36 -17.77 -6.30 -2.94
CA ASP A 36 -19.14 -6.83 -2.90
C ASP A 36 -20.19 -5.73 -3.15
N ASN A 37 -19.99 -4.55 -2.59
CA ASN A 37 -20.87 -3.40 -2.81
C ASN A 37 -20.64 -2.72 -4.17
N LYS A 38 -19.69 -3.19 -4.99
CA LYS A 38 -19.36 -2.65 -6.31
C LYS A 38 -19.20 -1.13 -6.35
N LEU A 39 -18.55 -0.59 -5.34
CA LEU A 39 -18.37 0.84 -5.21
C LEU A 39 -17.49 1.38 -6.35
N LYS A 40 -18.06 2.34 -7.09
CA LYS A 40 -17.40 2.92 -8.27
C LYS A 40 -16.49 4.11 -7.92
N ARG A 41 -16.70 4.73 -6.77
CA ARG A 41 -15.98 5.93 -6.33
C ARG A 41 -15.49 5.75 -4.91
N VAL A 42 -14.19 5.62 -4.74
CA VAL A 42 -13.55 5.37 -3.45
C VAL A 42 -12.38 6.33 -3.25
N THR A 43 -12.28 6.93 -2.08
CA THR A 43 -11.11 7.69 -1.63
C THR A 43 -10.37 6.90 -0.57
N ILE A 44 -9.10 6.62 -0.79
CA ILE A 44 -8.23 5.94 0.16
C ILE A 44 -7.34 6.97 0.84
N VAL A 45 -7.53 7.13 2.13
CA VAL A 45 -6.86 8.11 2.98
C VAL A 45 -5.82 7.45 3.88
N GLY A 46 -4.81 8.19 4.30
CA GLY A 46 -3.82 7.76 5.27
C GLY A 46 -2.42 8.33 5.01
N SER A 47 -1.52 8.15 5.95
CA SER A 47 -0.17 8.68 5.90
C SER A 47 0.69 8.08 4.78
N ARG A 48 1.82 8.72 4.52
CA ARG A 48 2.73 8.30 3.45
C ARG A 48 3.43 6.98 3.82
N GLY A 49 3.39 6.00 2.91
CA GLY A 49 4.06 4.71 3.09
C GLY A 49 3.18 3.60 3.68
N ILE A 50 1.94 3.89 4.07
CA ILE A 50 1.00 2.95 4.67
C ILE A 50 0.46 1.86 3.73
N GLY A 51 0.64 2.00 2.41
CA GLY A 51 0.18 1.00 1.45
C GLY A 51 -1.01 1.41 0.59
N LYS A 52 -1.47 2.67 0.62
CA LYS A 52 -2.64 3.16 -0.14
C LYS A 52 -2.67 2.69 -1.60
N THR A 53 -1.54 2.80 -2.30
CA THR A 53 -1.47 2.41 -3.72
C THR A 53 -1.67 0.90 -3.90
N LEU A 54 -1.16 0.08 -2.99
CA LEU A 54 -1.34 -1.37 -3.04
C LEU A 54 -2.79 -1.74 -2.76
N PHE A 55 -3.41 -1.12 -1.76
CA PHE A 55 -4.83 -1.32 -1.46
C PHE A 55 -5.72 -0.90 -2.64
N ALA A 56 -5.43 0.26 -3.27
CA ALA A 56 -6.13 0.71 -4.46
C ALA A 56 -5.98 -0.27 -5.64
N GLN A 57 -4.80 -0.82 -5.84
CA GLN A 57 -4.55 -1.82 -6.88
C GLN A 57 -5.29 -3.13 -6.61
N ALA A 58 -5.31 -3.59 -5.35
CA ALA A 58 -6.10 -4.75 -4.95
C ALA A 58 -7.61 -4.52 -5.20
N LEU A 59 -8.11 -3.32 -4.85
CA LEU A 59 -9.50 -2.94 -5.09
C LEU A 59 -9.86 -2.87 -6.59
N ALA A 60 -8.89 -2.65 -7.46
CA ALA A 60 -9.02 -2.65 -8.92
C ALA A 60 -8.52 -3.96 -9.57
N ASP A 61 -8.45 -5.06 -8.82
CA ASP A 61 -7.97 -6.38 -9.27
C ASP A 61 -6.62 -6.32 -10.03
N PHE A 62 -5.76 -5.36 -9.65
CA PHE A 62 -4.47 -5.06 -10.30
C PHE A 62 -4.54 -4.64 -11.78
N GLN A 63 -5.73 -4.37 -12.31
CA GLN A 63 -5.96 -3.93 -13.68
C GLN A 63 -6.12 -2.41 -13.79
N GLY A 64 -6.22 -1.70 -12.66
CA GLY A 64 -6.39 -0.26 -12.63
C GLY A 64 -5.18 0.52 -13.17
N LEU A 65 -5.45 1.52 -14.01
CA LEU A 65 -4.45 2.46 -14.49
C LEU A 65 -4.05 3.43 -13.38
N VAL A 66 -2.78 3.38 -12.96
CA VAL A 66 -2.25 4.25 -11.90
C VAL A 66 -1.62 5.49 -12.51
N LEU A 67 -2.22 6.64 -12.26
CA LEU A 67 -1.79 7.94 -12.77
C LEU A 67 -1.54 8.95 -11.65
N LYS A 68 -0.64 9.89 -11.89
CA LYS A 68 -0.63 11.15 -11.16
C LYS A 68 -1.58 12.13 -11.83
N VAL A 69 -2.13 13.06 -11.07
CA VAL A 69 -3.01 14.09 -11.64
C VAL A 69 -2.31 14.87 -12.76
N SER A 70 -1.01 15.17 -12.63
CA SER A 70 -0.22 15.85 -13.65
C SER A 70 -0.06 15.07 -14.98
N GLU A 71 -0.37 13.77 -14.98
CA GLU A 71 -0.26 12.90 -16.16
C GLU A 71 -1.58 12.79 -16.92
N LEU A 72 -2.69 13.27 -16.33
CA LEU A 72 -4.04 13.10 -16.87
C LEU A 72 -4.28 13.84 -18.20
N GLU A 73 -3.72 15.04 -18.35
CA GLU A 73 -3.92 15.84 -19.58
C GLU A 73 -3.35 15.16 -20.82
N ASN A 74 -2.30 14.37 -20.64
CA ASN A 74 -1.59 13.70 -21.72
C ASN A 74 -1.93 12.20 -21.85
N THR A 75 -2.82 11.68 -20.99
CA THR A 75 -3.19 10.26 -21.03
C THR A 75 -4.60 10.11 -21.60
N PRO A 76 -4.76 9.47 -22.77
CA PRO A 76 -6.09 9.18 -23.29
C PRO A 76 -6.78 8.16 -22.37
N ILE A 77 -7.75 8.63 -21.60
CA ILE A 77 -8.61 7.78 -20.77
C ILE A 77 -9.75 7.30 -21.67
N GLN A 78 -9.50 6.26 -22.45
CA GLN A 78 -10.53 5.62 -23.23
C GLN A 78 -10.87 4.27 -22.59
N HIS A 79 -12.10 4.14 -22.05
CA HIS A 79 -12.69 2.88 -21.59
C HIS A 79 -11.85 2.06 -20.60
N THR A 80 -11.10 2.72 -19.72
CA THR A 80 -10.36 2.05 -18.66
C THR A 80 -11.35 1.63 -17.58
N GLU A 81 -11.37 0.36 -17.22
CA GLU A 81 -12.28 -0.17 -16.21
C GLU A 81 -12.08 0.48 -14.82
N ALA A 82 -10.83 0.80 -14.46
CA ALA A 82 -10.51 1.50 -13.23
C ALA A 82 -9.35 2.48 -13.38
N ILE A 83 -9.46 3.65 -12.74
CA ILE A 83 -8.40 4.65 -12.63
C ILE A 83 -8.04 4.85 -11.16
N ILE A 84 -6.74 4.82 -10.87
CA ILE A 84 -6.18 5.12 -9.54
C ILE A 84 -5.40 6.42 -9.63
N LEU A 85 -5.92 7.48 -9.01
CA LEU A 85 -5.34 8.81 -9.06
C LEU A 85 -4.54 9.16 -7.81
N LYS A 86 -3.33 9.68 -7.99
CA LYS A 86 -2.43 10.16 -6.94
C LYS A 86 -2.20 11.65 -7.03
N GLY A 87 -1.94 12.29 -5.88
CA GLY A 87 -1.59 13.73 -5.82
C GLY A 87 -2.79 14.63 -5.97
N ILE A 88 -3.94 14.18 -5.47
CA ILE A 88 -5.21 14.91 -5.53
C ILE A 88 -5.37 15.94 -4.40
N ASP A 89 -4.52 15.90 -3.38
CA ASP A 89 -4.66 16.73 -2.18
C ASP A 89 -4.70 18.24 -2.47
N GLN A 90 -4.12 18.65 -3.58
CA GLN A 90 -4.02 20.06 -3.99
C GLN A 90 -4.93 20.42 -5.18
N GLN A 91 -5.73 19.50 -5.70
CA GLN A 91 -6.48 19.71 -6.92
C GLN A 91 -7.88 20.30 -6.67
N PRO A 92 -8.40 21.13 -7.58
CA PRO A 92 -9.78 21.59 -7.55
C PRO A 92 -10.77 20.42 -7.70
N ASN A 93 -11.87 20.47 -6.94
CA ASN A 93 -12.90 19.42 -6.95
C ASN A 93 -13.53 19.19 -8.33
N ALA A 94 -13.76 20.25 -9.10
CA ALA A 94 -14.38 20.17 -10.42
C ALA A 94 -13.58 19.29 -11.39
N GLU A 95 -12.25 19.29 -11.29
CA GLU A 95 -11.41 18.45 -12.16
C GLU A 95 -11.44 16.99 -11.74
N ILE A 96 -11.42 16.72 -10.44
CA ILE A 96 -11.56 15.36 -9.89
C ILE A 96 -12.88 14.76 -10.35
N LEU A 97 -13.98 15.51 -10.27
CA LEU A 97 -15.29 15.06 -10.70
C LEU A 97 -15.35 14.79 -12.21
N ARG A 98 -14.79 15.69 -13.04
CA ARG A 98 -14.71 15.51 -14.49
C ARG A 98 -13.96 14.24 -14.90
N ILE A 99 -12.93 13.85 -14.13
CA ILE A 99 -12.17 12.64 -14.36
C ILE A 99 -12.96 11.43 -13.92
N ALA A 100 -13.62 11.51 -12.75
CA ALA A 100 -14.45 10.44 -12.22
C ALA A 100 -15.61 10.06 -13.14
N GLU A 101 -16.13 11.02 -13.94
CA GLU A 101 -17.18 10.77 -14.91
C GLU A 101 -16.72 9.97 -16.14
N ARG A 102 -15.41 9.97 -16.42
CA ARG A 102 -14.85 9.28 -17.61
C ARG A 102 -14.47 7.83 -17.36
N ALA A 103 -14.31 7.42 -16.10
CA ALA A 103 -13.91 6.07 -15.72
C ALA A 103 -15.07 5.29 -15.14
N GLU A 104 -15.11 3.99 -15.39
CA GLU A 104 -16.11 3.13 -14.75
C GLU A 104 -15.91 3.08 -13.23
N LYS A 105 -14.65 2.97 -12.78
CA LYS A 105 -14.27 3.00 -11.38
C LYS A 105 -13.16 4.01 -11.14
N THR A 106 -13.34 4.90 -10.17
CA THR A 106 -12.34 5.91 -9.80
C THR A 106 -11.92 5.73 -8.35
N ILE A 107 -10.62 5.52 -8.14
CA ILE A 107 -10.03 5.38 -6.82
C ILE A 107 -9.06 6.54 -6.61
N LEU A 108 -9.34 7.38 -5.63
CA LEU A 108 -8.52 8.53 -5.26
C LEU A 108 -7.58 8.14 -4.11
N ILE A 109 -6.33 8.62 -4.17
CA ILE A 109 -5.35 8.42 -3.11
C ILE A 109 -4.99 9.77 -2.52
N ALA A 110 -5.41 10.00 -1.28
CA ALA A 110 -5.17 11.22 -0.52
C ALA A 110 -4.31 10.98 0.73
N GLN A 111 -3.73 12.04 1.28
CA GLN A 111 -3.09 12.00 2.61
C GLN A 111 -4.08 12.41 3.69
N GLU A 112 -4.99 13.31 3.36
CA GLU A 112 -6.04 13.82 4.24
C GLU A 112 -7.42 13.46 3.69
N ASP A 113 -8.42 13.47 4.55
CA ASP A 113 -9.79 13.25 4.12
C ASP A 113 -10.28 14.43 3.26
N ILE A 114 -10.67 14.10 2.04
CA ILE A 114 -11.20 15.06 1.07
C ILE A 114 -12.71 14.92 0.86
N SER A 115 -13.39 14.12 1.67
CA SER A 115 -14.84 13.85 1.52
C SER A 115 -15.69 15.11 1.61
N GLU A 116 -15.28 16.09 2.41
CA GLU A 116 -15.97 17.40 2.49
C GLU A 116 -15.81 18.24 1.22
N ARG A 117 -14.81 17.93 0.38
CA ARG A 117 -14.54 18.65 -0.86
C ARG A 117 -15.34 18.12 -2.04
N THR A 118 -15.91 16.92 -1.94
CA THR A 118 -16.70 16.30 -2.99
C THR A 118 -18.18 16.61 -2.76
N ASP A 119 -18.86 17.13 -3.79
CA ASP A 119 -20.28 17.48 -3.72
C ASP A 119 -21.13 16.24 -3.34
N LYS A 120 -22.18 16.42 -2.53
CA LYS A 120 -23.05 15.37 -2.01
C LYS A 120 -23.69 14.48 -3.09
N SER A 121 -23.79 14.95 -4.33
CA SER A 121 -24.32 14.19 -5.45
C SER A 121 -23.33 13.19 -6.07
N ASN A 122 -22.03 13.33 -5.79
CA ASN A 122 -20.94 12.52 -6.30
C ASN A 122 -20.01 12.03 -5.18
N SER A 123 -20.59 11.62 -4.06
CA SER A 123 -19.85 11.24 -2.85
C SER A 123 -18.93 10.04 -3.14
N PHE A 124 -17.63 10.26 -2.89
CA PHE A 124 -16.68 9.18 -2.80
C PHE A 124 -16.78 8.52 -1.41
N HIS A 125 -16.79 7.21 -1.40
CA HIS A 125 -16.69 6.46 -0.15
C HIS A 125 -15.26 6.58 0.38
N ALA A 126 -15.09 7.16 1.57
CA ALA A 126 -13.78 7.35 2.19
C ALA A 126 -13.37 6.12 3.01
N VAL A 127 -12.15 5.65 2.79
CA VAL A 127 -11.52 4.56 3.55
C VAL A 127 -10.24 5.07 4.17
N ASN A 128 -10.19 5.12 5.50
CA ASN A 128 -9.00 5.51 6.23
C ASN A 128 -8.16 4.26 6.57
N LEU A 129 -7.02 4.08 5.90
CA LEU A 129 -6.18 2.91 6.14
C LEU A 129 -5.54 2.89 7.54
N GLU A 130 -5.37 4.03 8.19
CA GLU A 130 -4.81 4.06 9.55
C GLU A 130 -5.74 3.39 10.55
N GLU A 131 -7.06 3.57 10.39
CA GLU A 131 -8.07 2.92 11.22
C GLU A 131 -8.13 1.41 10.98
N LEU A 132 -7.77 0.97 9.77
CA LEU A 132 -7.74 -0.45 9.40
C LEU A 132 -6.41 -1.13 9.75
N MET A 133 -5.44 -0.41 10.32
CA MET A 133 -4.13 -0.91 10.69
C MET A 133 -3.86 -0.74 12.20
N PRO A 134 -4.60 -1.44 13.07
CA PRO A 134 -4.40 -1.33 14.51
C PRO A 134 -3.00 -1.78 14.92
N LYS A 135 -2.37 -1.03 15.83
CA LYS A 135 -1.09 -1.44 16.42
C LYS A 135 -1.34 -2.44 17.54
N ASN A 136 -1.28 -3.72 17.21
CA ASN A 136 -1.52 -4.83 18.15
C ASN A 136 -0.63 -6.03 17.81
N GLN A 137 -0.65 -7.06 18.67
CA GLN A 137 0.13 -8.27 18.52
C GLN A 137 -0.14 -8.99 17.20
N LYS A 138 -1.39 -9.01 16.72
CA LYS A 138 -1.75 -9.67 15.46
C LYS A 138 -1.14 -8.98 14.25
N SER A 139 -1.14 -7.64 14.24
CA SER A 139 -0.45 -6.85 13.22
C SER A 139 1.05 -7.04 13.28
N PHE A 140 1.62 -7.15 14.48
CA PHE A 140 3.03 -7.46 14.66
C PHE A 140 3.42 -8.82 14.07
N GLU A 141 2.67 -9.89 14.38
CA GLU A 141 2.95 -11.21 13.82
C GLU A 141 2.83 -11.25 12.29
N LYS A 142 1.86 -10.56 11.73
CA LYS A 142 1.72 -10.44 10.26
C LYS A 142 2.94 -9.77 9.62
N ILE A 143 3.41 -8.65 10.19
CA ILE A 143 4.58 -7.97 9.65
C ILE A 143 5.86 -8.79 9.83
N LYS A 144 6.02 -9.45 10.97
CA LYS A 144 7.13 -10.36 11.23
C LYS A 144 7.20 -11.44 10.15
N ASN A 145 6.09 -12.13 9.90
CA ASN A 145 6.02 -13.18 8.87
C ASN A 145 6.28 -12.64 7.46
N TYR A 146 5.75 -11.46 7.13
CA TYR A 146 6.02 -10.80 5.86
C TYR A 146 7.51 -10.50 5.68
N LEU A 147 8.16 -9.91 6.69
CA LEU A 147 9.58 -9.59 6.64
C LEU A 147 10.47 -10.84 6.56
N LEU A 148 10.12 -11.90 7.27
CA LEU A 148 10.81 -13.20 7.17
C LEU A 148 10.72 -13.75 5.74
N GLY A 149 9.55 -13.69 5.11
CA GLY A 149 9.39 -14.05 3.71
C GLY A 149 10.21 -13.20 2.74
N VAL A 150 10.33 -11.89 3.00
CA VAL A 150 11.18 -10.98 2.21
C VAL A 150 12.66 -11.32 2.37
N LEU A 151 13.11 -11.64 3.57
CA LEU A 151 14.49 -12.06 3.83
C LEU A 151 14.82 -13.37 3.10
N ASP A 152 13.94 -14.37 3.19
CA ASP A 152 14.09 -15.66 2.52
C ASP A 152 14.16 -15.51 0.99
N GLN A 153 13.27 -14.74 0.39
CA GLN A 153 13.26 -14.45 -1.05
C GLN A 153 14.56 -13.78 -1.53
N ASN A 154 15.22 -13.02 -0.67
CA ASN A 154 16.50 -12.38 -0.96
C ASN A 154 17.70 -13.23 -0.54
N GLN A 155 17.50 -14.48 -0.16
CA GLN A 155 18.54 -15.42 0.29
C GLN A 155 19.35 -14.88 1.47
N ILE A 156 18.75 -14.05 2.31
CA ILE A 156 19.35 -13.57 3.56
C ILE A 156 19.16 -14.66 4.61
N GLN A 157 20.25 -15.22 5.07
CA GLN A 157 20.23 -16.17 6.16
C GLN A 157 19.91 -15.44 7.47
N PHE A 158 18.99 -15.99 8.26
CA PHE A 158 18.65 -15.44 9.57
C PHE A 158 18.60 -16.56 10.60
N GLN A 159 19.01 -16.25 11.81
CA GLN A 159 18.94 -17.14 12.97
C GLN A 159 18.06 -16.51 14.04
N ILE A 160 17.12 -17.27 14.54
CA ILE A 160 16.25 -16.84 15.63
C ILE A 160 17.02 -17.11 16.93
N GLY A 161 17.41 -16.07 17.64
CA GLY A 161 17.82 -16.19 19.04
C GLY A 161 19.23 -15.82 19.46
N ASP A 162 20.11 -15.20 18.64
CA ASP A 162 21.42 -14.78 19.11
C ASP A 162 21.99 -13.42 18.63
N LEU A 163 22.85 -12.84 19.44
CA LEU A 163 22.98 -11.49 19.97
C LEU A 163 23.87 -10.52 19.19
N GLN A 164 24.28 -10.66 17.95
CA GLN A 164 25.28 -9.72 17.44
C GLN A 164 24.89 -8.80 16.27
N PHE A 165 23.86 -9.09 15.49
CA PHE A 165 23.27 -8.15 14.52
C PHE A 165 21.76 -8.30 14.51
N GLN A 166 21.11 -7.65 15.44
CA GLN A 166 19.67 -7.79 15.63
C GLN A 166 18.91 -6.93 14.63
N LEU A 167 18.26 -7.56 13.67
CA LEU A 167 17.07 -6.98 13.08
C LEU A 167 15.98 -7.03 14.16
N ASN A 168 15.89 -6.01 14.98
CA ASN A 168 14.84 -5.89 15.97
C ASN A 168 13.53 -5.50 15.27
N ILE A 169 12.76 -6.50 14.80
CA ILE A 169 11.49 -6.28 14.11
C ILE A 169 10.49 -5.58 15.05
N GLU A 170 10.52 -5.89 16.33
CA GLU A 170 9.68 -5.25 17.33
C GLU A 170 9.98 -3.75 17.45
N GLU A 171 11.24 -3.38 17.53
CA GLU A 171 11.67 -1.98 17.55
C GLU A 171 11.23 -1.24 16.27
N LEU A 172 11.36 -1.88 15.09
CA LEU A 172 10.90 -1.30 13.82
C LEU A 172 9.39 -1.14 13.80
N PHE A 173 8.66 -2.14 14.27
CA PHE A 173 7.22 -2.07 14.40
C PHE A 173 6.80 -0.95 15.34
N ASP A 174 7.40 -0.88 16.52
CA ASP A 174 7.07 0.14 17.50
C ASP A 174 7.30 1.58 17.04
N LYS A 175 8.40 1.81 16.34
CA LYS A 175 8.79 3.15 15.89
C LYS A 175 8.18 3.58 14.57
N LEU A 176 7.90 2.64 13.66
CA LEU A 176 7.61 2.98 12.27
C LEU A 176 6.20 2.57 11.82
N TRP A 177 5.49 1.73 12.60
CA TRP A 177 4.13 1.35 12.27
C TRP A 177 3.19 2.57 12.23
N PRO A 178 2.30 2.72 11.24
CA PRO A 178 2.00 1.77 10.15
C PRO A 178 2.78 2.01 8.85
N ASN A 179 3.92 2.69 8.86
CA ASN A 179 4.68 3.03 7.66
C ASN A 179 5.45 1.83 7.10
N MET A 180 4.76 0.95 6.38
CA MET A 180 5.31 -0.26 5.78
C MET A 180 6.54 -0.04 4.90
N ARG A 181 6.54 1.07 4.14
CA ARG A 181 7.69 1.40 3.27
C ARG A 181 8.96 1.63 4.09
N GLN A 182 8.86 2.34 5.20
CA GLN A 182 10.02 2.60 6.07
C GLN A 182 10.47 1.33 6.77
N ILE A 183 9.55 0.49 7.21
CA ILE A 183 9.89 -0.79 7.85
C ILE A 183 10.68 -1.67 6.87
N VAL A 184 10.19 -1.91 5.66
CA VAL A 184 10.89 -2.72 4.65
C VAL A 184 12.24 -2.11 4.28
N ARG A 185 12.33 -0.79 4.14
CA ARG A 185 13.58 -0.10 3.83
C ARG A 185 14.61 -0.25 4.97
N GLN A 186 14.19 -0.08 6.22
CA GLN A 186 15.08 -0.25 7.37
C GLN A 186 15.53 -1.70 7.54
N THR A 187 14.63 -2.65 7.25
CA THR A 187 14.99 -4.07 7.20
C THR A 187 16.08 -4.32 6.15
N GLN A 188 15.91 -3.81 4.93
CA GLN A 188 16.93 -3.95 3.87
C GLN A 188 18.27 -3.33 4.25
N MET A 189 18.26 -2.15 4.87
CA MET A 189 19.50 -1.47 5.29
C MET A 189 20.27 -2.24 6.36
N ARG A 190 19.57 -3.00 7.21
CA ARG A 190 20.16 -3.78 8.30
C ARG A 190 20.51 -5.20 7.90
N ALA A 191 19.85 -5.73 6.86
CA ALA A 191 20.07 -7.07 6.34
C ALA A 191 21.05 -7.04 5.16
N LYS A 192 22.31 -7.45 5.40
CA LYS A 192 23.32 -7.50 4.34
C LYS A 192 23.41 -8.91 3.77
N PRO A 193 23.52 -9.09 2.43
CA PRO A 193 23.77 -10.40 1.82
C PRO A 193 25.03 -11.04 2.38
N GLY A 194 24.93 -12.31 2.78
CA GLY A 194 26.06 -13.09 3.31
C GLY A 194 26.37 -12.87 4.80
N GLU A 195 25.66 -11.97 5.48
CA GLU A 195 25.71 -11.84 6.94
C GLU A 195 24.48 -12.48 7.57
N TRP A 196 24.68 -13.13 8.72
CA TRP A 196 23.58 -13.69 9.51
C TRP A 196 22.81 -12.55 10.19
N VAL A 197 21.51 -12.55 10.02
CA VAL A 197 20.60 -11.65 10.72
C VAL A 197 19.98 -12.39 11.88
N SER A 198 20.26 -11.98 13.10
CA SER A 198 19.66 -12.54 14.30
C SER A 198 18.33 -11.84 14.60
N ILE A 199 17.29 -12.60 14.82
CA ILE A 199 15.96 -12.12 15.17
C ILE A 199 15.72 -12.51 16.63
N PRO A 200 15.52 -11.57 17.56
CA PRO A 200 15.18 -11.89 18.93
C PRO A 200 13.84 -12.64 19.01
N VAL A 201 13.76 -13.57 19.93
CA VAL A 201 12.57 -14.38 20.23
C VAL A 201 11.54 -13.52 20.96
#